data_fe4cd36583a285c1f60779de1355056d
#
_entry.id   fe4cd36583a285c1f60779de1355056d
#
_cell.length_a   1.000
_cell.length_b   1.000
_cell.length_c   1.000
_cell.angle_alpha   90.00
_cell.angle_beta   90.00
_cell.angle_gamma   90.00
#
_symmetry.space_group_name_H-M   'P 1'
#
loop_
_entity.id
_entity.type
_entity.pdbx_description
1 polymer ?
#
loop_
_entity_poly.entity_id
_entity_poly.type
_entity_poly.pdbx_seq_one_letter_code
_entity_poly.pdbx_strand_id
1 'polypeptide(L)'
;MCIRDRTGVDFIALNTDEQDLLDCDAPTKLDIGQSTTRGLGAGADPAVGERAARDNSQDIEDVLTGADMVFVTAGEGGGTGTGGAPIVAGIARGLGALTVAVVTKPFSFEGKRRADNAEHGIEKLRDACDTLITIPNDRLLQQEDKTISINEAFSKADEVLFNGVQGITDLIST
;
A
#
# COMPACT_ATOMS: atom_id res chain seq x y z
N MET A 1 3.19 0.23 -5.57
CA MET A 1 2.43 -0.62 -6.52
C MET A 1 1.72 0.26 -7.51
N CYS A 2 1.94 0.01 -8.79
CA CYS A 2 1.39 0.84 -9.87
C CYS A 2 0.36 0.04 -10.66
N ILE A 3 -0.87 0.51 -10.70
CA ILE A 3 -1.99 -0.18 -11.34
C ILE A 3 -2.47 0.65 -12.52
N ARG A 4 -2.60 0.03 -13.69
CA ARG A 4 -3.10 0.68 -14.92
C ARG A 4 -4.60 0.94 -14.88
N ASP A 5 -4.98 2.03 -15.51
CA ASP A 5 -6.31 2.61 -15.65
C ASP A 5 -7.40 1.63 -16.12
N ARG A 6 -8.53 1.62 -15.41
CA ARG A 6 -9.83 1.15 -15.92
C ARG A 6 -10.88 2.20 -15.62
N THR A 7 -11.79 2.39 -16.57
CA THR A 7 -12.90 3.34 -16.49
C THR A 7 -13.67 3.26 -15.18
N GLY A 8 -13.69 4.36 -14.43
CA GLY A 8 -14.45 4.53 -13.18
C GLY A 8 -13.64 4.37 -11.90
N VAL A 9 -12.35 4.06 -11.96
CA VAL A 9 -11.46 3.96 -10.80
C VAL A 9 -10.24 4.86 -11.00
N ASP A 10 -10.01 5.75 -10.04
CA ASP A 10 -8.83 6.61 -10.02
C ASP A 10 -7.69 5.90 -9.28
N PHE A 11 -6.50 5.91 -9.87
CA PHE A 11 -5.31 5.32 -9.29
C PHE A 11 -4.36 6.40 -8.81
N ILE A 12 -3.99 6.33 -7.54
CA ILE A 12 -3.10 7.27 -6.88
C ILE A 12 -1.92 6.50 -6.30
N ALA A 13 -0.71 6.87 -6.67
CA ALA A 13 0.51 6.33 -6.07
C ALA A 13 1.08 7.32 -5.07
N LEU A 14 1.40 6.84 -3.87
CA LEU A 14 2.09 7.60 -2.85
C LEU A 14 3.42 6.90 -2.55
N ASN A 15 4.49 7.65 -2.47
CA ASN A 15 5.79 7.10 -2.05
C ASN A 15 6.66 8.18 -1.40
N THR A 16 7.58 7.73 -0.58
CA THR A 16 8.67 8.53 -0.01
C THR A 16 9.95 8.46 -0.85
N ASP A 17 9.97 7.59 -1.85
CA ASP A 17 11.05 7.40 -2.81
C ASP A 17 10.63 7.97 -4.16
N GLU A 18 11.32 9.03 -4.59
CA GLU A 18 11.00 9.74 -5.83
C GLU A 18 11.25 8.87 -7.07
N GLN A 19 12.29 8.05 -7.07
CA GLN A 19 12.63 7.19 -8.20
C GLN A 19 11.56 6.13 -8.43
N ASP A 20 11.14 5.44 -7.37
CA ASP A 20 10.07 4.46 -7.46
C ASP A 20 8.77 5.10 -7.95
N LEU A 21 8.51 6.34 -7.53
CA LEU A 21 7.32 7.07 -7.95
C LEU A 21 7.37 7.45 -9.42
N LEU A 22 8.55 7.83 -9.94
CA LEU A 22 8.75 8.14 -11.36
C LEU A 22 8.55 6.91 -12.24
N ASP A 23 8.96 5.74 -11.77
CA ASP A 23 8.84 4.48 -12.49
C ASP A 23 7.41 3.90 -12.45
N CYS A 24 6.53 4.51 -11.66
CA CYS A 24 5.14 4.11 -11.52
C CYS A 24 4.25 4.66 -12.64
N ASP A 25 3.31 3.85 -13.14
CA ASP A 25 2.38 4.23 -14.21
C ASP A 25 1.08 4.88 -13.73
N ALA A 26 0.92 5.14 -12.44
CA ALA A 26 -0.30 5.74 -11.91
C ALA A 26 -0.54 7.15 -12.47
N PRO A 27 -1.80 7.49 -12.86
CA PRO A 27 -2.12 8.82 -13.39
C PRO A 27 -1.88 9.95 -12.38
N THR A 28 -2.11 9.69 -11.10
CA THR A 28 -1.88 10.64 -10.01
C THR A 28 -0.77 10.11 -9.11
N LYS A 29 0.23 10.94 -8.87
CA LYS A 29 1.38 10.61 -8.03
C LYS A 29 1.56 11.66 -6.95
N LEU A 30 1.73 11.23 -5.70
CA LEU A 30 2.04 12.07 -4.56
C LEU A 30 3.41 11.70 -4.00
N ASP A 31 4.36 12.60 -4.11
CA ASP A 31 5.63 12.49 -3.40
C ASP A 31 5.45 13.04 -1.98
N ILE A 32 5.36 12.13 -1.02
CA ILE A 32 5.24 12.48 0.40
C ILE A 32 6.57 12.49 1.13
N GLY A 33 7.67 12.30 0.40
CA GLY A 33 9.02 12.20 0.97
C GLY A 33 9.86 13.47 0.91
N GLN A 34 9.45 14.52 0.22
CA GLN A 34 10.27 15.71 -0.03
C GLN A 34 10.83 16.33 1.26
N SER A 35 9.99 16.56 2.25
CA SER A 35 10.40 17.18 3.52
C SER A 35 11.03 16.20 4.51
N THR A 36 10.66 14.93 4.43
CA THR A 36 11.03 13.91 5.44
C THR A 36 12.24 13.08 5.02
N THR A 37 12.28 12.63 3.76
CA THR A 37 13.31 11.72 3.24
C THR A 37 14.15 12.31 2.12
N ARG A 38 13.82 13.51 1.64
CA ARG A 38 14.43 14.15 0.46
C ARG A 38 14.34 13.26 -0.78
N GLY A 39 13.26 12.50 -0.90
CA GLY A 39 13.03 11.59 -2.03
C GLY A 39 13.83 10.28 -1.97
N LEU A 40 14.51 9.98 -0.88
CA LEU A 40 15.38 8.80 -0.75
C LEU A 40 14.69 7.58 -0.12
N GLY A 41 13.40 7.67 0.17
CA GLY A 41 12.66 6.59 0.80
C GLY A 41 12.75 6.56 2.33
N ALA A 42 11.91 5.75 2.96
CA ALA A 42 11.78 5.67 4.41
C ALA A 42 12.81 4.78 5.10
N GLY A 43 13.69 4.10 4.35
CA GLY A 43 14.75 3.27 4.89
C GLY A 43 14.27 2.11 5.77
N ALA A 44 13.14 1.52 5.44
CA ALA A 44 12.49 0.45 6.21
C ALA A 44 12.09 0.86 7.66
N ASP A 45 11.94 2.15 7.91
CA ASP A 45 11.48 2.68 9.20
C ASP A 45 10.02 3.16 9.11
N PRO A 46 9.07 2.45 9.74
CA PRO A 46 7.66 2.84 9.72
C PRO A 46 7.38 4.21 10.33
N ALA A 47 8.17 4.66 11.30
CA ALA A 47 8.00 5.98 11.90
C ALA A 47 8.27 7.11 10.89
N VAL A 48 9.21 6.90 9.96
CA VAL A 48 9.48 7.83 8.87
C VAL A 48 8.32 7.86 7.87
N GLY A 49 7.79 6.70 7.49
CA GLY A 49 6.63 6.60 6.60
C GLY A 49 5.38 7.24 7.20
N GLU A 50 5.13 7.02 8.49
CA GLU A 50 4.02 7.65 9.21
C GLU A 50 4.14 9.17 9.21
N ARG A 51 5.31 9.69 9.55
CA ARG A 51 5.56 11.14 9.58
C ARG A 51 5.40 11.76 8.20
N ALA A 52 5.94 11.12 7.17
CA ALA A 52 5.79 11.59 5.80
C ALA A 52 4.32 11.71 5.37
N ALA A 53 3.50 10.71 5.70
CA ALA A 53 2.08 10.75 5.42
C ALA A 53 1.36 11.84 6.23
N ARG A 54 1.68 12.01 7.50
CA ARG A 54 1.10 13.06 8.35
C ARG A 54 1.46 14.46 7.85
N ASP A 55 2.70 14.69 7.47
CA ASP A 55 3.18 15.98 6.96
C ASP A 55 2.53 16.35 5.62
N ASN A 56 2.05 15.38 4.88
CA ASN A 56 1.37 15.55 3.60
C ASN A 56 -0.14 15.22 3.67
N SER A 57 -0.72 15.24 4.86
CA SER A 57 -2.13 14.88 5.06
C SER A 57 -3.11 15.72 4.25
N GLN A 58 -2.83 16.99 4.05
CA GLN A 58 -3.68 17.86 3.23
C GLN A 58 -3.70 17.45 1.76
N ASP A 59 -2.54 17.13 1.19
CA ASP A 59 -2.44 16.68 -0.20
C ASP A 59 -3.15 15.32 -0.38
N ILE A 60 -3.02 14.43 0.60
CA ILE A 60 -3.72 13.14 0.59
C ILE A 60 -5.23 13.35 0.67
N GLU A 61 -5.69 14.22 1.56
CA GLU A 61 -7.11 14.56 1.70
C GLU A 61 -7.66 15.13 0.39
N ASP A 62 -6.93 16.04 -0.25
CA ASP A 62 -7.34 16.69 -1.49
C ASP A 62 -7.58 15.69 -2.63
N VAL A 63 -6.71 14.68 -2.77
CA VAL A 63 -6.85 13.66 -3.82
C VAL A 63 -7.93 12.62 -3.51
N LEU A 64 -8.29 12.43 -2.24
CA LEU A 64 -9.32 11.48 -1.81
C LEU A 64 -10.70 12.11 -1.69
N THR A 65 -10.80 13.43 -1.70
CA THR A 65 -12.08 14.15 -1.55
C THR A 65 -13.06 13.77 -2.67
N GLY A 66 -14.28 13.43 -2.28
CA GLY A 66 -15.34 13.04 -3.21
C GLY A 66 -15.38 11.53 -3.52
N ALA A 67 -14.45 10.75 -3.01
CA ALA A 67 -14.50 9.29 -3.17
C ALA A 67 -15.58 8.66 -2.26
N ASP A 68 -16.36 7.77 -2.81
CA ASP A 68 -17.35 6.99 -2.04
C ASP A 68 -16.66 5.77 -1.39
N MET A 69 -15.65 5.23 -2.04
CA MET A 69 -14.89 4.07 -1.60
C MET A 69 -13.40 4.25 -1.91
N VAL A 70 -12.55 3.89 -0.98
CA VAL A 70 -11.10 3.95 -1.13
C VAL A 70 -10.50 2.58 -0.83
N PHE A 71 -9.70 2.07 -1.77
CA PHE A 71 -8.84 0.92 -1.56
C PHE A 71 -7.44 1.38 -1.20
N VAL A 72 -6.96 1.00 -0.03
CA VAL A 72 -5.59 1.24 0.40
C VAL A 72 -4.79 -0.04 0.22
N THR A 73 -3.81 -0.03 -0.69
CA THR A 73 -2.98 -1.20 -0.97
C THR A 73 -1.53 -0.91 -0.64
N ALA A 74 -0.91 -1.83 0.08
CA ALA A 74 0.50 -1.71 0.44
C ALA A 74 1.14 -3.07 0.70
N GLY A 75 2.46 -3.15 0.51
CA GLY A 75 3.26 -4.21 1.08
C GLY A 75 3.67 -3.81 2.49
N GLU A 76 3.33 -4.63 3.47
CA GLU A 76 3.69 -4.40 4.86
C GLU A 76 5.10 -4.94 5.18
N GLY A 77 5.78 -4.31 6.11
CA GLY A 77 7.12 -4.70 6.56
C GLY A 77 8.20 -3.65 6.29
N GLY A 78 8.00 -2.79 5.31
CA GLY A 78 8.89 -1.66 5.02
C GLY A 78 8.54 -0.40 5.81
N GLY A 79 9.05 0.73 5.38
CA GLY A 79 8.79 2.01 6.03
C GLY A 79 7.55 2.73 5.53
N THR A 80 7.46 2.95 4.23
CA THR A 80 6.40 3.78 3.62
C THR A 80 5.02 3.15 3.75
N GLY A 81 4.85 1.91 3.30
CA GLY A 81 3.56 1.22 3.36
C GLY A 81 3.11 0.96 4.79
N THR A 82 4.00 0.43 5.61
CA THR A 82 3.71 0.07 7.01
C THR A 82 3.29 1.28 7.83
N GLY A 83 4.02 2.39 7.71
CA GLY A 83 3.75 3.61 8.47
C GLY A 83 2.69 4.51 7.83
N GLY A 84 2.68 4.59 6.50
CA GLY A 84 1.80 5.50 5.76
C GLY A 84 0.38 4.99 5.55
N ALA A 85 0.19 3.69 5.34
CA ALA A 85 -1.14 3.14 5.05
C ALA A 85 -2.19 3.44 6.12
N PRO A 86 -1.91 3.31 7.43
CA PRO A 86 -2.88 3.68 8.47
C PRO A 86 -3.30 5.14 8.42
N ILE A 87 -2.38 6.03 8.08
CA ILE A 87 -2.67 7.47 7.97
C ILE A 87 -3.58 7.75 6.78
N VAL A 88 -3.27 7.18 5.63
CA VAL A 88 -4.11 7.29 4.42
C VAL A 88 -5.51 6.72 4.66
N ALA A 89 -5.60 5.55 5.27
CA ALA A 89 -6.88 4.92 5.60
C ALA A 89 -7.71 5.78 6.56
N GLY A 90 -7.07 6.35 7.59
CA GLY A 90 -7.72 7.25 8.55
C GLY A 90 -8.26 8.51 7.88
N ILE A 91 -7.53 9.10 6.94
CA ILE A 91 -7.98 10.26 6.16
C ILE A 91 -9.19 9.90 5.30
N ALA A 92 -9.13 8.79 4.57
CA ALA A 92 -10.23 8.32 3.73
C ALA A 92 -11.50 8.09 4.54
N ARG A 93 -11.39 7.42 5.67
CA ARG A 93 -12.51 7.17 6.58
C ARG A 93 -13.06 8.44 7.18
N GLY A 94 -12.20 9.40 7.53
CA GLY A 94 -12.59 10.72 8.01
C GLY A 94 -13.37 11.55 7.00
N LEU A 95 -13.13 11.33 5.71
CA LEU A 95 -13.88 11.93 4.60
C LEU A 95 -15.25 11.24 4.33
N GLY A 96 -15.57 10.19 5.05
CA GLY A 96 -16.81 9.43 4.89
C GLY A 96 -16.74 8.35 3.82
N ALA A 97 -15.58 8.06 3.23
CA ALA A 97 -15.43 6.99 2.27
C ALA A 97 -15.41 5.61 2.97
N LEU A 98 -16.03 4.62 2.33
CA LEU A 98 -15.85 3.23 2.74
C LEU A 98 -14.40 2.84 2.44
N THR A 99 -13.65 2.47 3.48
CA THR A 99 -12.21 2.25 3.37
C THR A 99 -11.87 0.77 3.52
N VAL A 100 -11.35 0.19 2.45
CA VAL A 100 -10.92 -1.21 2.38
C VAL A 100 -9.42 -1.24 2.19
N ALA A 101 -8.71 -1.91 3.10
CA ALA A 101 -7.28 -2.13 2.99
C ALA A 101 -6.99 -3.54 2.48
N VAL A 102 -6.11 -3.65 1.50
CA VAL A 102 -5.61 -4.94 0.97
C VAL A 102 -4.09 -4.87 1.03
N VAL A 103 -3.49 -5.66 1.90
CA VAL A 103 -2.05 -5.61 2.15
C VAL A 103 -1.41 -6.99 2.13
N THR A 104 -0.12 -7.04 1.81
CA THR A 104 0.67 -8.26 1.89
C THR A 104 1.53 -8.28 3.15
N LYS A 105 1.67 -9.47 3.76
CA LYS A 105 2.69 -9.74 4.78
C LYS A 105 3.98 -10.18 4.11
N PRO A 106 5.15 -9.75 4.63
CA PRO A 106 6.43 -10.06 4.01
C PRO A 106 6.72 -11.56 3.98
N PHE A 107 7.55 -11.98 3.02
CA PHE A 107 8.08 -13.33 2.99
C PHE A 107 8.97 -13.58 4.22
N SER A 108 9.02 -14.83 4.69
CA SER A 108 9.86 -15.22 5.83
C SER A 108 11.33 -14.92 5.60
N PHE A 109 11.82 -15.01 4.36
CA PHE A 109 13.21 -14.71 4.01
C PHE A 109 13.57 -13.21 4.12
N GLU A 110 12.59 -12.31 4.20
CA GLU A 110 12.83 -10.88 4.40
C GLU A 110 13.30 -10.54 5.81
N GLY A 111 13.12 -11.47 6.76
CA GLY A 111 13.65 -11.38 8.11
C GLY A 111 12.64 -10.96 9.17
N LYS A 112 13.03 -11.16 10.42
CA LYS A 112 12.17 -10.91 11.58
C LYS A 112 11.79 -9.44 11.73
N ARG A 113 12.70 -8.51 11.46
CA ARG A 113 12.43 -7.06 11.58
C ARG A 113 11.27 -6.64 10.69
N ARG A 114 11.25 -7.11 9.44
CA ARG A 114 10.15 -6.81 8.52
C ARG A 114 8.85 -7.47 8.94
N ALA A 115 8.91 -8.68 9.48
CA ALA A 115 7.74 -9.37 10.02
C ALA A 115 7.14 -8.61 11.22
N ASP A 116 7.96 -8.15 12.15
CA ASP A 116 7.52 -7.38 13.31
C ASP A 116 6.94 -6.02 12.90
N ASN A 117 7.59 -5.32 11.97
CA ASN A 117 7.07 -4.09 11.40
C ASN A 117 5.68 -4.30 10.78
N ALA A 118 5.52 -5.37 10.00
CA ALA A 118 4.26 -5.70 9.36
C ALA A 118 3.14 -5.94 10.37
N GLU A 119 3.38 -6.70 11.41
CA GLU A 119 2.36 -6.97 12.45
C GLU A 119 1.91 -5.67 13.13
N HIS A 120 2.84 -4.80 13.52
CA HIS A 120 2.49 -3.51 14.12
C HIS A 120 1.72 -2.59 13.17
N GLY A 121 2.14 -2.54 11.90
CA GLY A 121 1.46 -1.75 10.88
C GLY A 121 0.05 -2.25 10.58
N ILE A 122 -0.13 -3.56 10.52
CA ILE A 122 -1.43 -4.19 10.28
C ILE A 122 -2.40 -3.93 11.44
N GLU A 123 -1.92 -3.98 12.70
CA GLU A 123 -2.76 -3.63 13.85
C GLU A 123 -3.27 -2.19 13.77
N LYS A 124 -2.41 -1.24 13.46
CA LYS A 124 -2.79 0.16 13.28
C LYS A 124 -3.76 0.34 12.09
N LEU A 125 -3.51 -0.35 11.01
CA LEU A 125 -4.34 -0.28 9.81
C LEU A 125 -5.74 -0.86 10.06
N ARG A 126 -5.83 -1.95 10.83
CA ARG A 126 -7.12 -2.55 11.21
C ARG A 126 -8.03 -1.56 11.92
N ASP A 127 -7.46 -0.75 12.80
CA ASP A 127 -8.22 0.28 13.54
C ASP A 127 -8.60 1.48 12.66
N ALA A 128 -7.90 1.70 11.57
CA ALA A 128 -8.06 2.87 10.69
C ALA A 128 -8.97 2.61 9.48
N CYS A 129 -9.28 1.36 9.15
CA CYS A 129 -10.11 1.01 7.99
C CYS A 129 -11.39 0.28 8.39
N ASP A 130 -12.34 0.20 7.46
CA ASP A 130 -13.61 -0.54 7.67
C ASP A 130 -13.42 -2.04 7.46
N THR A 131 -12.61 -2.43 6.49
CA THR A 131 -12.31 -3.83 6.17
C THR A 131 -10.83 -3.96 5.84
N LEU A 132 -10.21 -5.01 6.39
CA LEU A 132 -8.81 -5.33 6.15
C LEU A 132 -8.66 -6.75 5.60
N ILE A 133 -7.99 -6.86 4.46
CA ILE A 133 -7.61 -8.13 3.85
C ILE A 133 -6.09 -8.24 3.88
N THR A 134 -5.58 -9.29 4.51
CA THR A 134 -4.15 -9.57 4.56
C THR A 134 -3.80 -10.80 3.73
N ILE A 135 -2.76 -10.69 2.93
CA ILE A 135 -2.27 -11.76 2.05
C ILE A 135 -0.86 -12.14 2.50
N PRO A 136 -0.66 -13.32 3.11
CA PRO A 136 0.69 -13.78 3.47
C PRO A 136 1.47 -14.16 2.20
N ASN A 137 2.57 -13.47 1.93
CA ASN A 137 3.40 -13.74 0.76
C ASN A 137 3.96 -15.16 0.73
N ASP A 138 4.25 -15.76 1.88
CA ASP A 138 4.75 -17.13 1.96
C ASP A 138 3.82 -18.15 1.30
N ARG A 139 2.52 -17.90 1.31
CA ARG A 139 1.55 -18.80 0.65
C ARG A 139 1.69 -18.81 -0.87
N LEU A 140 2.24 -17.76 -1.45
CA LEU A 140 2.50 -17.70 -2.88
C LEU A 140 3.61 -18.65 -3.31
N LEU A 141 4.59 -18.89 -2.42
CA LEU A 141 5.68 -19.83 -2.65
C LEU A 141 5.24 -21.30 -2.53
N GLN A 142 4.23 -21.58 -1.73
CA GLN A 142 3.71 -22.94 -1.53
C GLN A 142 2.95 -23.49 -2.74
N GLN A 143 2.50 -22.63 -3.63
CA GLN A 143 1.76 -23.01 -4.83
C GLN A 143 2.67 -23.33 -6.02
N GLU A 144 3.96 -23.13 -5.87
CA GLU A 144 4.94 -23.32 -6.94
C GLU A 144 5.81 -24.54 -6.65
N ASP A 145 5.78 -25.52 -7.55
CA ASP A 145 6.65 -26.71 -7.49
C ASP A 145 8.10 -26.42 -7.92
N LYS A 146 8.43 -25.19 -8.23
CA LYS A 146 9.74 -24.80 -8.76
C LYS A 146 10.35 -23.68 -7.93
N THR A 147 11.68 -23.69 -7.86
CA THR A 147 12.44 -22.57 -7.30
C THR A 147 12.24 -21.33 -8.15
N ILE A 148 11.67 -20.29 -7.58
CA ILE A 148 11.51 -18.98 -8.22
C ILE A 148 12.55 -18.01 -7.69
N SER A 149 12.91 -17.01 -8.51
CA SER A 149 13.80 -15.93 -8.08
C SER A 149 13.10 -14.98 -7.10
N ILE A 150 13.88 -14.20 -6.34
CA ILE A 150 13.34 -13.18 -5.43
C ILE A 150 12.51 -12.16 -6.20
N ASN A 151 12.96 -11.72 -7.38
CA ASN A 151 12.22 -10.76 -8.21
C ASN A 151 10.88 -11.33 -8.69
N GLU A 152 10.85 -12.59 -9.09
CA GLU A 152 9.61 -13.30 -9.46
C GLU A 152 8.65 -13.41 -8.28
N ALA A 153 9.17 -13.67 -7.08
CA ALA A 153 8.35 -13.74 -5.86
C ALA A 153 7.68 -12.38 -5.56
N PHE A 154 8.42 -11.27 -5.64
CA PHE A 154 7.86 -9.93 -5.45
C PHE A 154 6.87 -9.55 -6.55
N SER A 155 7.14 -9.87 -7.81
CA SER A 155 6.21 -9.65 -8.92
C SER A 155 4.89 -10.40 -8.70
N LYS A 156 4.96 -11.62 -8.18
CA LYS A 156 3.77 -12.42 -7.87
C LYS A 156 2.96 -11.83 -6.71
N ALA A 157 3.62 -11.29 -5.69
CA ALA A 157 2.95 -10.59 -4.61
C ALA A 157 2.18 -9.35 -5.11
N ASP A 158 2.77 -8.57 -6.00
CA ASP A 158 2.14 -7.41 -6.63
C ASP A 158 0.94 -7.83 -7.49
N GLU A 159 1.06 -8.91 -8.26
CA GLU A 159 -0.03 -9.46 -9.07
C GLU A 159 -1.22 -9.89 -8.21
N VAL A 160 -0.97 -10.52 -7.07
CA VAL A 160 -2.04 -10.95 -6.15
C VAL A 160 -2.75 -9.76 -5.53
N LEU A 161 -2.04 -8.70 -5.15
CA LEU A 161 -2.64 -7.44 -4.68
C LEU A 161 -3.54 -6.83 -5.77
N PHE A 162 -3.05 -6.76 -6.98
CA PHE A 162 -3.81 -6.26 -8.11
C PHE A 162 -5.10 -7.07 -8.33
N ASN A 163 -5.00 -8.40 -8.36
CA ASN A 163 -6.14 -9.28 -8.56
C ASN A 163 -7.16 -9.18 -7.43
N GLY A 164 -6.70 -9.00 -6.19
CA GLY A 164 -7.57 -8.80 -5.03
C GLY A 164 -8.41 -7.53 -5.16
N VAL A 165 -7.80 -6.42 -5.50
CA VAL A 165 -8.50 -5.14 -5.73
C VAL A 165 -9.41 -5.23 -6.94
N GLN A 166 -8.97 -5.84 -8.03
CA GLN A 166 -9.74 -6.03 -9.25
C GLN A 166 -11.01 -6.85 -8.98
N GLY A 167 -10.88 -7.96 -8.26
CA GLY A 167 -12.02 -8.83 -7.93
C GLY A 167 -13.09 -8.11 -7.12
N ILE A 168 -12.70 -7.30 -6.14
CA ILE A 168 -13.63 -6.50 -5.34
C ILE A 168 -14.27 -5.39 -6.21
N THR A 169 -13.49 -4.71 -7.02
CA THR A 169 -13.96 -3.67 -7.93
C THR A 169 -14.98 -4.22 -8.92
N ASP A 170 -14.73 -5.38 -9.51
CA ASP A 170 -15.63 -6.03 -10.46
C ASP A 170 -16.98 -6.39 -9.80
N LEU A 171 -16.98 -6.80 -8.53
CA LEU A 171 -18.21 -7.09 -7.78
C LEU A 171 -19.06 -5.85 -7.51
N ILE A 172 -18.45 -4.70 -7.35
CA ILE A 172 -19.12 -3.44 -7.03
C ILE A 172 -19.61 -2.74 -8.31
N SER A 173 -18.88 -2.89 -9.40
CA SER A 173 -19.18 -2.23 -10.69
C SER A 173 -20.31 -2.89 -11.49
N THR A 174 -20.77 -4.04 -11.08
CA THR A 174 -21.94 -4.72 -11.64
C THR A 174 -23.20 -4.38 -10.87
#